data_b658c83bc1cfaba438756198a85c59e9
#
_entry.id   b658c83bc1cfaba438756198a85c59e9
#
_cell.length_a   1.000
_cell.length_b   1.000
_cell.length_c   1.000
_cell.angle_alpha   90.00
_cell.angle_beta   90.00
_cell.angle_gamma   90.00
#
_symmetry.space_group_name_H-M   'P 1'
#
loop_
_entity.id
_entity.type
_entity.pdbx_description
1 polymer ?
#
loop_
_entity_poly.entity_id
_entity_poly.type
_entity_poly.pdbx_seq_one_letter_code
_entity_poly.pdbx_strand_id
1 'polypeptide(L)'
;MKTIITTILLFCAITISSQEISSDIKYALKNDDAKTLKTLIKSVNKNTCFEAGNSKYTLLNLAIKVDAIDCFKLLLSEKVDINKACTGKTPLHYVAKYGRLEMAKLLIKNKADISKTYKGRTALDYAKRYEKEEVYIYLSNL
;
A
#
# COMPACT_ATOMS: atom_id res chain seq x y z
N MET A 1 47.19 -36.02 20.25
CA MET A 1 46.15 -35.91 19.18
C MET A 1 45.38 -34.63 19.48
N LYS A 2 45.55 -33.62 18.66
CA LYS A 2 44.81 -32.35 18.78
C LYS A 2 43.61 -32.42 17.87
N THR A 3 42.42 -32.53 18.45
CA THR A 3 41.15 -32.42 17.73
C THR A 3 40.88 -30.95 17.44
N ILE A 4 41.00 -30.58 16.19
CA ILE A 4 40.66 -29.26 15.73
C ILE A 4 39.14 -29.26 15.58
N ILE A 5 38.46 -28.62 16.52
CA ILE A 5 37.01 -28.33 16.38
C ILE A 5 36.92 -27.07 15.51
N THR A 6 36.68 -27.32 14.22
CA THR A 6 36.27 -26.27 13.29
C THR A 6 34.84 -25.88 13.60
N THR A 7 34.67 -24.86 14.40
CA THR A 7 33.39 -24.16 14.54
C THR A 7 33.08 -23.48 13.20
N ILE A 8 32.26 -24.15 12.38
CA ILE A 8 31.62 -23.51 11.25
C ILE A 8 30.63 -22.50 11.81
N LEU A 9 31.07 -21.26 11.91
CA LEU A 9 30.18 -20.12 12.08
C LEU A 9 29.31 -20.06 10.81
N LEU A 10 28.11 -20.66 10.93
CA LEU A 10 27.05 -20.48 9.98
C LEU A 10 26.63 -19.01 10.07
N PHE A 11 27.29 -18.16 9.31
CA PHE A 11 26.79 -16.81 9.03
C PHE A 11 25.46 -16.99 8.28
N CYS A 12 24.39 -17.08 9.05
CA CYS A 12 23.06 -16.89 8.51
C CYS A 12 23.01 -15.43 8.07
N ALA A 13 23.47 -15.16 6.84
CA ALA A 13 23.20 -13.91 6.17
C ALA A 13 21.68 -13.84 6.07
N ILE A 14 21.06 -13.15 7.03
CA ILE A 14 19.70 -12.67 6.90
C ILE A 14 19.78 -11.68 5.74
N THR A 15 19.67 -12.20 4.54
CA THR A 15 19.35 -11.35 3.40
C THR A 15 18.01 -10.72 3.75
N ILE A 16 18.04 -9.44 4.10
CA ILE A 16 16.83 -8.61 4.10
C ILE A 16 16.43 -8.56 2.64
N SER A 17 15.77 -9.63 2.20
CA SER A 17 15.15 -9.68 0.89
C SER A 17 14.06 -8.61 0.92
N SER A 18 14.30 -7.50 0.24
CA SER A 18 13.24 -6.57 -0.09
C SER A 18 12.16 -7.41 -0.77
N GLN A 19 10.99 -7.52 -0.15
CA GLN A 19 9.95 -8.43 -0.60
C GLN A 19 9.34 -7.86 -1.88
N GLU A 20 9.74 -8.42 -3.02
CA GLU A 20 9.08 -8.10 -4.28
C GLU A 20 7.66 -8.66 -4.27
N ILE A 21 6.75 -7.89 -4.82
CA ILE A 21 5.38 -8.35 -5.01
C ILE A 21 5.34 -9.42 -6.10
N SER A 22 4.71 -10.57 -5.84
CA SER A 22 4.60 -11.65 -6.83
C SER A 22 3.85 -11.21 -8.10
N SER A 23 4.17 -11.85 -9.22
CA SER A 23 3.49 -11.62 -10.50
C SER A 23 1.99 -11.85 -10.41
N ASP A 24 1.57 -12.85 -9.65
CA ASP A 24 0.16 -13.23 -9.50
C ASP A 24 -0.64 -12.18 -8.75
N ILE A 25 -0.05 -11.59 -7.70
CA ILE A 25 -0.68 -10.46 -6.97
C ILE A 25 -0.76 -9.24 -7.88
N LYS A 26 0.28 -8.94 -8.65
CA LYS A 26 0.26 -7.83 -9.64
C LYS A 26 -0.85 -8.05 -10.68
N TYR A 27 -0.99 -9.27 -11.16
CA TYR A 27 -2.03 -9.64 -12.13
C TYR A 27 -3.42 -9.50 -11.55
N ALA A 28 -3.67 -10.03 -10.34
CA ALA A 28 -4.94 -9.93 -9.65
C ALA A 28 -5.34 -8.45 -9.41
N LEU A 29 -4.41 -7.60 -8.96
CA LEU A 29 -4.64 -6.17 -8.79
C LEU A 29 -4.94 -5.47 -10.11
N LYS A 30 -4.18 -5.78 -11.17
CA LYS A 30 -4.39 -5.14 -12.48
C LYS A 30 -5.76 -5.45 -13.10
N ASN A 31 -6.30 -6.65 -12.83
CA ASN A 31 -7.60 -7.09 -13.33
C ASN A 31 -8.74 -6.89 -12.34
N ASP A 32 -8.47 -6.27 -11.19
CA ASP A 32 -9.41 -6.10 -10.08
C ASP A 32 -10.06 -7.43 -9.61
N ASP A 33 -9.28 -8.52 -9.67
CA ASP A 33 -9.71 -9.86 -9.26
C ASP A 33 -9.54 -10.05 -7.75
N ALA A 34 -10.52 -9.56 -7.01
CA ALA A 34 -10.55 -9.67 -5.55
C ALA A 34 -10.60 -11.13 -5.07
N LYS A 35 -11.22 -12.04 -5.83
CA LYS A 35 -11.32 -13.46 -5.48
C LYS A 35 -9.95 -14.14 -5.48
N THR A 36 -9.20 -13.96 -6.55
CA THR A 36 -7.83 -14.47 -6.66
C THR A 36 -6.92 -13.78 -5.64
N LEU A 37 -7.01 -12.46 -5.50
CA LEU A 37 -6.23 -11.71 -4.51
C LEU A 37 -6.45 -12.25 -3.10
N LYS A 38 -7.70 -12.53 -2.69
CA LYS A 38 -8.04 -13.09 -1.36
C LYS A 38 -7.30 -14.39 -1.06
N THR A 39 -7.11 -15.21 -2.05
CA THR A 39 -6.38 -16.48 -1.90
C THR A 39 -4.87 -16.22 -1.75
N LEU A 40 -4.32 -15.34 -2.58
CA LEU A 40 -2.88 -15.06 -2.62
C LEU A 40 -2.36 -14.35 -1.36
N ILE A 41 -3.17 -13.46 -0.77
CA ILE A 41 -2.75 -12.68 0.41
C ILE A 41 -2.82 -13.42 1.74
N LYS A 42 -3.32 -14.66 1.78
CA LYS A 42 -3.38 -15.47 3.01
C LYS A 42 -2.00 -15.71 3.63
N SER A 43 -0.99 -15.90 2.80
CA SER A 43 0.41 -16.15 3.19
C SER A 43 1.29 -14.91 3.21
N VAL A 44 0.72 -13.72 2.99
CA VAL A 44 1.46 -12.47 2.84
C VAL A 44 1.12 -11.52 3.98
N ASN A 45 2.15 -10.86 4.55
CA ASN A 45 1.88 -9.73 5.45
C ASN A 45 1.35 -8.54 4.64
N LYS A 46 0.04 -8.32 4.74
CA LYS A 46 -0.71 -7.32 3.95
C LYS A 46 -0.27 -5.87 4.18
N ASN A 47 0.43 -5.61 5.30
CA ASN A 47 0.97 -4.29 5.63
C ASN A 47 2.44 -4.10 5.22
N THR A 48 3.01 -5.06 4.52
CA THR A 48 4.38 -4.96 4.00
C THR A 48 4.47 -3.88 2.91
N CYS A 49 5.60 -3.21 2.87
CA CYS A 49 5.97 -2.33 1.78
C CYS A 49 6.69 -3.14 0.69
N PHE A 50 6.00 -3.41 -0.40
CA PHE A 50 6.52 -4.14 -1.56
C PHE A 50 7.24 -3.20 -2.52
N GLU A 51 8.31 -3.67 -3.12
CA GLU A 51 8.95 -2.97 -4.22
C GLU A 51 8.15 -3.13 -5.52
N ALA A 52 7.91 -2.01 -6.19
CA ALA A 52 7.27 -1.96 -7.50
C ALA A 52 7.89 -0.84 -8.33
N GLY A 53 8.81 -1.21 -9.20
CA GLY A 53 9.67 -0.27 -9.91
C GLY A 53 10.60 0.47 -8.93
N ASN A 54 10.72 1.78 -9.08
CA ASN A 54 11.60 2.62 -8.26
C ASN A 54 10.94 3.12 -6.96
N SER A 55 9.88 2.47 -6.49
CA SER A 55 9.15 2.91 -5.30
C SER A 55 8.58 1.73 -4.53
N LYS A 56 8.18 2.01 -3.28
CA LYS A 56 7.58 1.00 -2.39
C LYS A 56 6.11 1.34 -2.14
N TYR A 57 5.26 0.31 -2.14
CA TYR A 57 3.82 0.44 -1.94
C TYR A 57 3.30 -0.66 -1.03
N THR A 58 2.25 -0.37 -0.26
CA THR A 58 1.39 -1.42 0.29
C THR A 58 0.49 -1.98 -0.79
N LEU A 59 -0.14 -3.14 -0.55
CA LEU A 59 -1.16 -3.67 -1.46
C LEU A 59 -2.33 -2.67 -1.63
N LEU A 60 -2.71 -1.98 -0.54
CA LEU A 60 -3.76 -0.97 -0.58
C LEU A 60 -3.40 0.21 -1.51
N ASN A 61 -2.15 0.69 -1.43
CA ASN A 61 -1.67 1.78 -2.29
C ASN A 61 -1.56 1.36 -3.76
N LEU A 62 -1.22 0.10 -4.02
CA LEU A 62 -1.22 -0.44 -5.38
C LEU A 62 -2.64 -0.55 -5.96
N ALA A 63 -3.61 -1.04 -5.17
CA ALA A 63 -5.01 -1.08 -5.60
C ALA A 63 -5.54 0.32 -5.97
N ILE A 64 -5.20 1.35 -5.19
CA ILE A 64 -5.54 2.74 -5.51
C ILE A 64 -4.89 3.19 -6.83
N LYS A 65 -3.60 2.87 -7.00
CA LYS A 65 -2.84 3.29 -8.18
C LYS A 65 -3.43 2.71 -9.49
N VAL A 66 -3.84 1.44 -9.46
CA VAL A 66 -4.38 0.74 -10.64
C VAL A 66 -5.91 0.81 -10.76
N ASP A 67 -6.58 1.51 -9.83
CA ASP A 67 -8.04 1.65 -9.75
C ASP A 67 -8.81 0.35 -9.52
N ALA A 68 -8.22 -0.56 -8.76
CA ALA A 68 -8.80 -1.86 -8.43
C ALA A 68 -9.75 -1.73 -7.23
N ILE A 69 -11.00 -1.35 -7.46
CA ILE A 69 -11.96 -1.01 -6.39
C ILE A 69 -12.38 -2.23 -5.58
N ASP A 70 -12.57 -3.39 -6.21
CA ASP A 70 -12.99 -4.61 -5.51
C ASP A 70 -11.84 -5.20 -4.69
N CYS A 71 -10.62 -5.18 -5.23
CA CYS A 71 -9.40 -5.50 -4.48
C CYS A 71 -9.19 -4.53 -3.30
N PHE A 72 -9.45 -3.24 -3.50
CA PHE A 72 -9.37 -2.23 -2.45
C PHE A 72 -10.38 -2.51 -1.31
N LYS A 73 -11.65 -2.78 -1.64
CA LYS A 73 -12.69 -3.15 -0.68
C LYS A 73 -12.33 -4.42 0.09
N LEU A 74 -11.79 -5.43 -0.60
CA LEU A 74 -11.28 -6.64 0.02
C LEU A 74 -10.20 -6.31 1.06
N LEU A 75 -9.19 -5.52 0.68
CA LEU A 75 -8.08 -5.16 1.58
C LEU A 75 -8.57 -4.41 2.83
N LEU A 76 -9.57 -3.53 2.69
CA LEU A 76 -10.20 -2.88 3.83
C LEU A 76 -10.89 -3.91 4.75
N SER A 77 -11.60 -4.89 4.20
CA SER A 77 -12.23 -5.96 4.98
C SER A 77 -11.23 -6.86 5.70
N GLU A 78 -10.02 -6.97 5.17
CA GLU A 78 -8.88 -7.69 5.76
C GLU A 78 -8.13 -6.87 6.83
N LYS A 79 -8.67 -5.72 7.20
CA LYS A 79 -8.16 -4.82 8.26
C LYS A 79 -6.69 -4.42 8.08
N VAL A 80 -6.29 -4.10 6.86
CA VAL A 80 -4.96 -3.54 6.59
C VAL A 80 -4.80 -2.17 7.27
N ASP A 81 -3.55 -1.77 7.53
CA ASP A 81 -3.26 -0.44 8.07
C ASP A 81 -3.58 0.63 7.02
N ILE A 82 -4.70 1.32 7.25
CA ILE A 82 -5.27 2.33 6.36
C ILE A 82 -4.41 3.61 6.26
N ASN A 83 -3.48 3.80 7.20
CA ASN A 83 -2.58 4.97 7.23
C ASN A 83 -1.13 4.60 6.89
N LYS A 84 -0.86 3.35 6.48
CA LYS A 84 0.50 2.89 6.19
C LYS A 84 1.13 3.66 5.04
N ALA A 85 2.26 4.26 5.32
CA ALA A 85 3.08 5.00 4.36
C ALA A 85 4.42 4.30 4.14
N CYS A 86 4.70 3.82 2.94
CA CYS A 86 5.97 3.15 2.60
C CYS A 86 7.07 4.15 2.21
N THR A 87 6.68 5.24 1.57
CA THR A 87 7.58 6.32 1.12
C THR A 87 7.08 7.69 1.57
N GLY A 88 6.38 7.71 2.70
CA GLY A 88 5.82 8.93 3.32
C GLY A 88 4.40 9.29 2.88
N LYS A 89 3.92 8.77 1.75
CA LYS A 89 2.53 9.00 1.30
C LYS A 89 1.59 7.94 1.88
N THR A 90 0.54 8.38 2.58
CA THR A 90 -0.54 7.51 3.04
C THR A 90 -1.48 7.14 1.89
N PRO A 91 -2.37 6.12 2.05
CA PRO A 91 -3.41 5.83 1.08
C PRO A 91 -4.25 7.05 0.69
N LEU A 92 -4.54 7.95 1.64
CA LEU A 92 -5.30 9.16 1.37
C LEU A 92 -4.58 10.13 0.42
N HIS A 93 -3.25 10.23 0.50
CA HIS A 93 -2.46 10.98 -0.49
C HIS A 93 -2.53 10.36 -1.89
N TYR A 94 -2.59 9.02 -1.98
CA TYR A 94 -2.69 8.33 -3.26
C TYR A 94 -4.06 8.52 -3.92
N VAL A 95 -5.17 8.40 -3.17
CA VAL A 95 -6.51 8.67 -3.74
C VAL A 95 -6.65 10.12 -4.19
N ALA A 96 -6.07 11.05 -3.44
CA ALA A 96 -6.03 12.46 -3.82
C ALA A 96 -5.21 12.70 -5.10
N LYS A 97 -4.05 12.05 -5.21
CA LYS A 97 -3.20 12.14 -6.40
C LYS A 97 -3.87 11.59 -7.65
N TYR A 98 -4.54 10.44 -7.53
CA TYR A 98 -5.12 9.72 -8.67
C TYR A 98 -6.60 10.06 -8.92
N GLY A 99 -7.24 10.86 -8.06
CA GLY A 99 -8.64 11.26 -8.23
C GLY A 99 -9.64 10.12 -7.95
N ARG A 100 -9.34 9.24 -7.00
CA ARG A 100 -10.18 8.08 -6.67
C ARG A 100 -11.22 8.44 -5.61
N LEU A 101 -12.31 9.11 -6.01
CA LEU A 101 -13.31 9.65 -5.09
C LEU A 101 -13.99 8.56 -4.24
N GLU A 102 -14.41 7.44 -4.85
CA GLU A 102 -15.06 6.35 -4.10
C GLU A 102 -14.11 5.78 -3.04
N MET A 103 -12.86 5.53 -3.41
CA MET A 103 -11.86 5.04 -2.47
C MET A 103 -11.56 6.07 -1.38
N ALA A 104 -11.55 7.38 -1.70
CA ALA A 104 -11.40 8.44 -0.71
C ALA A 104 -12.52 8.40 0.34
N LYS A 105 -13.78 8.28 -0.12
CA LYS A 105 -14.95 8.14 0.76
C LYS A 105 -14.84 6.92 1.67
N LEU A 106 -14.39 5.78 1.13
CA LEU A 106 -14.20 4.55 1.91
C LEU A 106 -13.07 4.70 2.94
N LEU A 107 -11.96 5.37 2.59
CA LEU A 107 -10.87 5.65 3.54
C LEU A 107 -11.36 6.52 4.70
N ILE A 108 -12.09 7.58 4.42
CA ILE A 108 -12.64 8.48 5.44
C ILE A 108 -13.66 7.75 6.32
N LYS A 109 -14.56 6.96 5.72
CA LYS A 109 -15.50 6.11 6.46
C LYS A 109 -14.80 5.17 7.44
N ASN A 110 -13.63 4.66 7.06
CA ASN A 110 -12.78 3.81 7.90
C ASN A 110 -11.78 4.62 8.77
N LYS A 111 -11.98 5.92 8.93
CA LYS A 111 -11.21 6.82 9.80
C LYS A 111 -9.75 6.99 9.41
N ALA A 112 -9.46 7.09 8.11
CA ALA A 112 -8.15 7.52 7.64
C ALA A 112 -7.80 8.91 8.21
N ASP A 113 -6.53 9.08 8.59
CA ASP A 113 -6.05 10.31 9.20
C ASP A 113 -5.81 11.39 8.13
N ILE A 114 -6.71 12.38 8.08
CA ILE A 114 -6.65 13.51 7.14
C ILE A 114 -5.52 14.49 7.43
N SER A 115 -5.00 14.50 8.66
CA SER A 115 -3.97 15.43 9.11
C SER A 115 -2.55 15.03 8.67
N LYS A 116 -2.36 13.80 8.22
CA LYS A 116 -1.06 13.31 7.76
C LYS A 116 -0.54 14.13 6.60
N THR A 117 0.73 14.49 6.70
CA THR A 117 1.43 15.24 5.66
C THR A 117 2.56 14.43 5.04
N TYR A 118 2.84 14.69 3.77
CA TYR A 118 4.04 14.26 3.08
C TYR A 118 4.71 15.48 2.41
N LYS A 119 5.96 15.75 2.80
CA LYS A 119 6.69 16.96 2.36
C LYS A 119 5.86 18.24 2.64
N GLY A 120 5.27 18.32 3.83
CA GLY A 120 4.47 19.47 4.28
C GLY A 120 3.10 19.61 3.62
N ARG A 121 2.62 18.62 2.86
CA ARG A 121 1.34 18.67 2.15
C ARG A 121 0.39 17.59 2.64
N THR A 122 -0.86 17.95 2.87
CA THR A 122 -1.97 17.03 3.18
C THR A 122 -2.50 16.36 1.91
N ALA A 123 -3.42 15.40 2.06
CA ALA A 123 -4.13 14.83 0.92
C ALA A 123 -4.96 15.88 0.16
N LEU A 124 -5.56 16.85 0.87
CA LEU A 124 -6.27 17.97 0.25
C LEU A 124 -5.36 18.79 -0.68
N ASP A 125 -4.14 19.12 -0.21
CA ASP A 125 -3.14 19.81 -1.03
C ASP A 125 -2.74 19.00 -2.27
N TYR A 126 -2.70 17.66 -2.14
CA TYR A 126 -2.45 16.77 -3.25
C TYR A 126 -3.58 16.80 -4.28
N ALA A 127 -4.86 16.73 -3.85
CA ALA A 127 -6.00 16.82 -4.75
C ALA A 127 -5.97 18.14 -5.53
N LYS A 128 -5.71 19.26 -4.86
CA LYS A 128 -5.55 20.57 -5.50
C LYS A 128 -4.40 20.59 -6.51
N ARG A 129 -3.21 20.10 -6.11
CA ARG A 129 -2.01 20.08 -6.95
C ARG A 129 -2.16 19.23 -8.23
N TYR A 130 -2.88 18.11 -8.13
CA TYR A 130 -3.09 17.19 -9.24
C TYR A 130 -4.42 17.42 -9.96
N GLU A 131 -5.10 18.56 -9.67
CA GLU A 131 -6.34 18.98 -10.33
C GLU A 131 -7.45 17.91 -10.24
N LYS A 132 -7.57 17.26 -9.06
CA LYS A 132 -8.59 16.25 -8.78
C LYS A 132 -9.77 16.90 -8.07
N GLU A 133 -10.56 17.63 -8.84
CA GLU A 133 -11.60 18.53 -8.33
C GLU A 133 -12.62 17.82 -7.42
N GLU A 134 -13.15 16.67 -7.83
CA GLU A 134 -14.15 15.94 -7.03
C GLU A 134 -13.59 15.49 -5.68
N VAL A 135 -12.35 15.00 -5.64
CA VAL A 135 -11.68 14.62 -4.40
C VAL A 135 -11.34 15.86 -3.57
N TYR A 136 -10.92 16.94 -4.22
CA TYR A 136 -10.66 18.22 -3.54
C TYR A 136 -11.91 18.75 -2.86
N ILE A 137 -13.03 18.84 -3.57
CA ILE A 137 -14.32 19.28 -3.02
C ILE A 137 -14.73 18.38 -1.85
N TYR A 138 -14.63 17.08 -2.01
CA TYR A 138 -14.99 16.14 -0.95
C TYR A 138 -14.15 16.33 0.31
N LEU A 139 -12.81 16.39 0.17
CA LEU A 139 -11.90 16.55 1.32
C LEU A 139 -11.99 17.92 1.96
N SER A 140 -12.34 18.97 1.20
CA SER A 140 -12.49 20.34 1.74
C SER A 140 -13.75 20.53 2.58
N ASN A 141 -14.71 19.62 2.48
CA ASN A 141 -15.99 19.67 3.21
C ASN A 141 -16.00 18.75 4.45
N LEU A 142 -14.85 18.16 4.83
CA LEU A 142 -14.70 17.36 6.05
C LEU A 142 -14.34 18.23 7.24
#